data_d50e5d4e45288be5fe675d907f88d673
#
_entry.id   d50e5d4e45288be5fe675d907f88d673
#
_cell.length_a   1.000
_cell.length_b   1.000
_cell.length_c   1.000
_cell.angle_alpha   90.00
_cell.angle_beta   90.00
_cell.angle_gamma   90.00
#
_symmetry.space_group_name_H-M   'P 1'
#
loop_
_entity.id
_entity.type
_entity.pdbx_description
1 polymer ?
#
loop_
_entity_poly.entity_id
_entity_poly.type
_entity_poly.pdbx_seq_one_letter_code
_entity_poly.pdbx_strand_id
1 'polypeptide(L)'
;MTHACSFTLSKALNFGALFVRRSKFHLNCLPKCSCTPFRMESSSSLRIGNIDSRGALVVLEGLDRCGKTSQCSRLLSYLEGLGHSVELWRFPDRTTSVGQMISAYLSNQSHLDDHTIHLLFSANRWEKRSMMEAKLKAGTTLIVDRYSYSGVAFSSAKGIDIEWCKAPEIGLLAPDSVLYLDIPPEKAAERGGYGGERYEHLEFQRKVAQCYQMLRDSSWKIIDACQSIEDVEKQLKEIVLDQVTACKKGKPFSLLWSCDSRDCLKYGRLAEFVKFLL
;
A
#
# COMPACT_ATOMS: atom_id res chain seq x y z
N MET A 1 -4.73 -4.36 70.95
CA MET A 1 -3.75 -5.44 70.83
C MET A 1 -3.22 -5.39 69.43
N THR A 2 -2.28 -4.53 69.10
CA THR A 2 -0.81 -4.69 69.05
C THR A 2 -0.37 -5.95 68.31
N HIS A 3 0.11 -5.78 67.11
CA HIS A 3 1.52 -6.13 66.78
C HIS A 3 1.91 -5.55 65.39
N ALA A 4 2.85 -4.65 65.50
CA ALA A 4 3.68 -4.16 64.39
C ALA A 4 4.76 -5.21 64.10
N CYS A 5 5.15 -5.34 62.84
CA CYS A 5 6.47 -5.87 62.48
C CYS A 5 7.00 -5.17 61.26
N SER A 6 7.95 -4.31 61.48
CA SER A 6 8.84 -3.67 60.50
C SER A 6 9.93 -4.65 60.07
N PHE A 7 10.23 -4.70 58.76
CA PHE A 7 11.55 -5.14 58.28
C PHE A 7 12.04 -4.25 57.17
N THR A 8 13.01 -3.44 57.50
CA THR A 8 13.93 -2.76 56.59
C THR A 8 14.98 -3.73 56.11
N LEU A 9 15.24 -3.76 54.81
CA LEU A 9 16.57 -4.15 54.29
C LEU A 9 16.92 -3.38 53.01
N SER A 10 17.82 -2.46 53.18
CA SER A 10 18.62 -1.77 52.20
C SER A 10 19.54 -2.77 51.47
N LYS A 11 19.58 -2.72 50.14
CA LYS A 11 20.73 -3.20 49.37
C LYS A 11 21.04 -2.21 48.26
N ALA A 12 22.10 -1.46 48.51
CA ALA A 12 22.82 -0.69 47.50
C ALA A 12 23.42 -1.65 46.46
N LEU A 13 23.23 -1.37 45.20
CA LEU A 13 23.95 -2.01 44.12
C LEU A 13 24.86 -0.98 43.42
N ASN A 14 26.16 -1.27 43.52
CA ASN A 14 27.27 -0.56 42.95
C ASN A 14 27.15 -0.44 41.42
N PHE A 15 27.29 0.80 40.93
CA PHE A 15 27.55 1.07 39.53
C PHE A 15 29.05 0.88 39.24
N GLY A 16 29.41 -0.22 38.61
CA GLY A 16 30.73 -0.44 38.07
C GLY A 16 30.94 0.37 36.80
N ALA A 17 31.90 1.26 36.80
CA ALA A 17 32.34 2.02 35.64
C ALA A 17 32.97 1.09 34.60
N LEU A 18 32.39 1.01 33.40
CA LEU A 18 33.04 0.37 32.26
C LEU A 18 33.99 1.38 31.59
N PHE A 19 35.28 1.08 31.70
CA PHE A 19 36.34 1.74 30.95
C PHE A 19 36.25 1.45 29.47
N VAL A 20 35.94 2.45 28.66
CA VAL A 20 36.04 2.37 27.19
C VAL A 20 37.49 2.53 26.80
N ARG A 21 38.16 1.46 26.38
CA ARG A 21 39.48 1.51 25.74
C ARG A 21 39.38 2.17 24.36
N ARG A 22 39.97 3.36 24.23
CA ARG A 22 40.26 4.00 22.93
C ARG A 22 41.38 3.19 22.23
N SER A 23 41.04 2.45 21.20
CA SER A 23 42.01 1.91 20.25
C SER A 23 42.31 2.98 19.19
N LYS A 24 43.59 3.37 19.14
CA LYS A 24 44.14 4.24 18.08
C LYS A 24 44.24 3.41 16.80
N PHE A 25 43.45 3.75 15.79
CA PHE A 25 43.67 3.25 14.43
C PHE A 25 44.77 4.07 13.76
N HIS A 26 45.83 3.40 13.37
CA HIS A 26 46.89 3.94 12.54
C HIS A 26 46.40 4.03 11.10
N LEU A 27 46.47 5.23 10.54
CA LEU A 27 46.35 5.42 9.07
C LEU A 27 47.65 4.90 8.44
N ASN A 28 47.58 3.87 7.68
CA ASN A 28 48.65 3.49 6.76
C ASN A 28 48.11 3.19 5.36
N CYS A 29 48.63 3.96 4.42
CA CYS A 29 48.87 3.68 2.99
C CYS A 29 47.67 3.37 2.10
N LEU A 30 47.27 4.39 1.35
CA LEU A 30 46.60 4.25 0.07
C LEU A 30 47.59 3.73 -1.00
N PRO A 31 47.27 2.70 -1.77
CA PRO A 31 48.05 2.37 -2.98
C PRO A 31 47.68 3.36 -4.11
N LYS A 32 48.73 3.89 -4.76
CA LYS A 32 48.62 4.73 -5.96
C LYS A 32 47.97 3.94 -7.11
N CYS A 33 46.78 4.35 -7.48
CA CYS A 33 46.12 3.82 -8.69
C CYS A 33 46.73 4.50 -9.92
N SER A 34 47.44 3.71 -10.77
CA SER A 34 47.97 4.15 -12.05
C SER A 34 46.83 4.25 -13.04
N CYS A 35 46.51 5.46 -13.45
CA CYS A 35 45.57 5.74 -14.55
C CYS A 35 46.26 5.43 -15.88
N THR A 36 45.88 4.33 -16.53
CA THR A 36 46.09 4.16 -17.97
C THR A 36 44.93 4.80 -18.74
N PRO A 37 45.19 5.55 -19.81
CA PRO A 37 44.11 6.15 -20.59
C PRO A 37 43.35 5.09 -21.36
N PHE A 38 42.05 4.94 -21.05
CA PHE A 38 41.14 4.08 -21.78
C PHE A 38 40.84 4.72 -23.15
N ARG A 39 41.27 4.06 -24.23
CA ARG A 39 41.00 4.46 -25.60
C ARG A 39 39.51 4.29 -25.87
N MET A 40 38.83 5.40 -26.16
CA MET A 40 37.43 5.41 -26.61
C MET A 40 37.37 4.82 -28.02
N GLU A 41 36.90 3.60 -28.15
CA GLU A 41 36.38 3.10 -29.42
C GLU A 41 34.94 3.55 -29.57
N SER A 42 34.74 4.42 -30.54
CA SER A 42 33.43 4.89 -30.96
C SER A 42 32.72 3.80 -31.76
N SER A 43 31.87 3.02 -31.10
CA SER A 43 30.80 2.30 -31.77
C SER A 43 29.45 2.83 -31.26
N SER A 44 28.97 3.84 -31.99
CA SER A 44 27.61 4.36 -31.83
C SER A 44 26.60 3.33 -32.35
N SER A 45 26.24 2.38 -31.51
CA SER A 45 24.97 1.70 -31.57
C SER A 45 24.06 2.41 -30.58
N LEU A 46 23.23 3.31 -31.06
CA LEU A 46 22.06 3.81 -30.36
C LEU A 46 21.23 2.59 -29.96
N ARG A 47 21.48 2.04 -28.76
CA ARG A 47 20.50 1.19 -28.09
C ARG A 47 19.32 2.11 -27.80
N ILE A 48 18.31 2.06 -28.66
CA ILE A 48 16.95 2.45 -28.30
C ILE A 48 16.69 1.70 -27.02
N GLY A 49 16.60 2.44 -25.90
CA GLY A 49 16.36 1.85 -24.60
C GLY A 49 15.16 0.90 -24.73
N ASN A 50 15.36 -0.35 -24.37
CA ASN A 50 14.27 -1.31 -24.30
C ASN A 50 13.25 -0.70 -23.35
N ILE A 51 12.13 -0.22 -23.92
CA ILE A 51 10.96 0.18 -23.12
C ILE A 51 10.49 -1.11 -22.49
N ASP A 52 10.76 -1.29 -21.19
CA ASP A 52 10.48 -2.53 -20.48
C ASP A 52 8.96 -2.75 -20.46
N SER A 53 8.50 -3.68 -21.31
CA SER A 53 7.13 -4.17 -21.32
C SER A 53 6.82 -4.80 -19.96
N ARG A 54 5.70 -4.46 -19.34
CA ARG A 54 5.28 -4.99 -18.04
C ARG A 54 3.78 -5.26 -17.97
N GLY A 55 3.37 -5.98 -16.92
CA GLY A 55 1.96 -6.10 -16.55
C GLY A 55 1.40 -4.80 -15.97
N ALA A 56 0.09 -4.67 -15.97
CA ALA A 56 -0.65 -3.55 -15.39
C ALA A 56 -1.04 -3.82 -13.93
N LEU A 57 -0.97 -2.79 -13.09
CA LEU A 57 -1.53 -2.79 -11.74
C LEU A 57 -2.89 -2.11 -11.78
N VAL A 58 -3.96 -2.90 -11.71
CA VAL A 58 -5.35 -2.43 -11.73
C VAL A 58 -5.97 -2.65 -10.36
N VAL A 59 -6.49 -1.59 -9.75
CA VAL A 59 -7.06 -1.63 -8.40
C VAL A 59 -8.55 -1.32 -8.47
N LEU A 60 -9.37 -2.17 -7.87
CA LEU A 60 -10.80 -1.92 -7.66
C LEU A 60 -11.03 -1.41 -6.25
N GLU A 61 -11.66 -0.25 -6.13
CA GLU A 61 -11.98 0.41 -4.87
C GLU A 61 -13.48 0.68 -4.74
N GLY A 62 -13.94 1.01 -3.54
CA GLY A 62 -15.33 1.31 -3.25
C GLY A 62 -15.80 0.76 -1.90
N LEU A 63 -17.04 1.03 -1.54
CA LEU A 63 -17.68 0.62 -0.28
C LEU A 63 -17.77 -0.91 -0.14
N ASP A 64 -18.08 -1.37 1.07
CA ASP A 64 -18.41 -2.78 1.28
C ASP A 64 -19.66 -3.13 0.47
N ARG A 65 -19.69 -4.37 -0.08
CA ARG A 65 -20.81 -4.86 -0.90
C ARG A 65 -21.06 -4.10 -2.23
N CYS A 66 -20.17 -3.23 -2.69
CA CYS A 66 -20.35 -2.58 -4.01
C CYS A 66 -20.10 -3.48 -5.22
N GLY A 67 -19.65 -4.73 -5.04
CA GLY A 67 -19.47 -5.72 -6.12
C GLY A 67 -18.03 -5.93 -6.58
N LYS A 68 -17.02 -5.33 -5.93
CA LYS A 68 -15.59 -5.45 -6.30
C LYS A 68 -15.15 -6.89 -6.54
N THR A 69 -15.35 -7.76 -5.57
CA THR A 69 -14.87 -9.15 -5.63
C THR A 69 -15.43 -9.91 -6.84
N SER A 70 -16.73 -9.73 -7.14
CA SER A 70 -17.36 -10.33 -8.30
C SER A 70 -16.76 -9.80 -9.61
N GLN A 71 -16.58 -8.48 -9.70
CA GLN A 71 -15.98 -7.83 -10.88
C GLN A 71 -14.51 -8.20 -11.06
N CYS A 72 -13.73 -8.29 -9.98
CA CYS A 72 -12.35 -8.76 -10.03
C CYS A 72 -12.25 -10.18 -10.62
N SER A 73 -13.11 -11.10 -10.18
CA SER A 73 -13.14 -12.48 -10.70
C SER A 73 -13.54 -12.55 -12.19
N ARG A 74 -14.50 -11.72 -12.61
CA ARG A 74 -14.91 -11.63 -14.02
C ARG A 74 -13.81 -11.06 -14.91
N LEU A 75 -13.10 -10.00 -14.43
CA LEU A 75 -11.94 -9.43 -15.12
C LEU A 75 -10.78 -10.42 -15.24
N LEU A 76 -10.52 -11.19 -14.18
CA LEU A 76 -9.51 -12.27 -14.20
C LEU A 76 -9.81 -13.23 -15.35
N SER A 77 -11.01 -13.84 -15.35
CA SER A 77 -11.42 -14.81 -16.38
C SER A 77 -11.40 -14.21 -17.79
N TYR A 78 -11.79 -12.96 -17.94
CA TYR A 78 -11.75 -12.25 -19.22
C TYR A 78 -10.34 -12.10 -19.77
N LEU A 79 -9.39 -11.63 -18.95
CA LEU A 79 -8.01 -11.44 -19.38
C LEU A 79 -7.29 -12.77 -19.62
N GLU A 80 -7.56 -13.80 -18.81
CA GLU A 80 -7.08 -15.16 -19.05
C GLU A 80 -7.58 -15.71 -20.40
N GLY A 81 -8.87 -15.50 -20.70
CA GLY A 81 -9.46 -15.88 -21.97
C GLY A 81 -8.85 -15.18 -23.18
N LEU A 82 -8.27 -14.01 -23.01
CA LEU A 82 -7.50 -13.29 -24.03
C LEU A 82 -6.01 -13.70 -24.07
N GLY A 83 -5.58 -14.65 -23.26
CA GLY A 83 -4.19 -15.13 -23.19
C GLY A 83 -3.22 -14.21 -22.44
N HIS A 84 -3.73 -13.29 -21.61
CA HIS A 84 -2.89 -12.48 -20.74
C HIS A 84 -2.44 -13.26 -19.48
N SER A 85 -1.20 -13.07 -19.06
CA SER A 85 -0.77 -13.46 -17.71
C SER A 85 -1.42 -12.50 -16.73
N VAL A 86 -2.23 -13.00 -15.81
CA VAL A 86 -2.99 -12.19 -14.84
C VAL A 86 -3.14 -12.93 -13.52
N GLU A 87 -3.13 -12.19 -12.43
CA GLU A 87 -3.38 -12.71 -11.08
C GLU A 87 -4.38 -11.81 -10.34
N LEU A 88 -5.22 -12.44 -9.52
CA LEU A 88 -6.13 -11.75 -8.61
C LEU A 88 -5.50 -11.65 -7.23
N TRP A 89 -5.39 -10.43 -6.73
CA TRP A 89 -4.89 -10.12 -5.39
C TRP A 89 -5.96 -9.41 -4.59
N ARG A 90 -5.88 -9.51 -3.26
CA ARG A 90 -6.81 -8.86 -2.35
C ARG A 90 -6.08 -8.32 -1.13
N PHE A 91 -6.47 -7.14 -0.68
CA PHE A 91 -6.04 -6.62 0.62
C PHE A 91 -7.24 -6.38 1.55
N PRO A 92 -7.09 -6.69 2.86
CA PRO A 92 -5.92 -7.35 3.41
C PRO A 92 -5.77 -8.81 2.92
N ASP A 93 -4.51 -9.24 2.70
CA ASP A 93 -4.20 -10.65 2.52
C ASP A 93 -4.25 -11.34 3.89
N ARG A 94 -5.34 -12.02 4.16
CA ARG A 94 -5.63 -12.65 5.47
C ARG A 94 -4.83 -13.95 5.70
N THR A 95 -4.01 -14.38 4.74
CA THR A 95 -3.21 -15.62 4.85
C THR A 95 -1.89 -15.40 5.57
N THR A 96 -1.39 -14.16 5.65
CA THR A 96 -0.16 -13.80 6.34
C THR A 96 -0.38 -13.63 7.85
N SER A 97 0.69 -13.64 8.63
CA SER A 97 0.60 -13.40 10.08
C SER A 97 -0.01 -12.02 10.40
N VAL A 98 0.41 -10.97 9.67
CA VAL A 98 -0.17 -9.62 9.79
C VAL A 98 -1.65 -9.66 9.39
N GLY A 99 -1.97 -10.34 8.29
CA GLY A 99 -3.34 -10.48 7.80
C GLY A 99 -4.27 -11.23 8.75
N GLN A 100 -3.76 -12.20 9.51
CA GLN A 100 -4.53 -12.90 10.55
C GLN A 100 -4.88 -11.97 11.71
N MET A 101 -3.96 -11.09 12.14
CA MET A 101 -4.26 -10.06 13.15
C MET A 101 -5.37 -9.11 12.67
N ILE A 102 -5.30 -8.67 11.42
CA ILE A 102 -6.33 -7.84 10.79
C ILE A 102 -7.66 -8.60 10.71
N SER A 103 -7.65 -9.88 10.35
CA SER A 103 -8.85 -10.71 10.26
C SER A 103 -9.55 -10.84 11.61
N ALA A 104 -8.80 -11.09 12.68
CA ALA A 104 -9.33 -11.15 14.05
C ALA A 104 -9.97 -9.82 14.48
N TYR A 105 -9.36 -8.68 14.11
CA TYR A 105 -9.94 -7.36 14.35
C TYR A 105 -11.24 -7.14 13.57
N LEU A 106 -11.25 -7.45 12.28
CA LEU A 106 -12.43 -7.25 11.41
C LEU A 106 -13.62 -8.13 11.82
N SER A 107 -13.36 -9.35 12.31
CA SER A 107 -14.39 -10.28 12.82
C SER A 107 -14.78 -10.03 14.29
N ASN A 108 -14.38 -8.90 14.89
CA ASN A 108 -14.63 -8.53 16.28
C ASN A 108 -14.07 -9.50 17.35
N GLN A 109 -13.11 -10.34 16.97
CA GLN A 109 -12.41 -11.26 17.88
C GLN A 109 -11.28 -10.59 18.67
N SER A 110 -10.80 -9.43 18.20
CA SER A 110 -9.78 -8.63 18.88
C SER A 110 -10.11 -7.14 18.82
N HIS A 111 -9.53 -6.38 19.77
CA HIS A 111 -9.60 -4.93 19.80
C HIS A 111 -8.18 -4.36 19.66
N LEU A 112 -8.02 -3.40 18.76
CA LEU A 112 -6.78 -2.67 18.54
C LEU A 112 -7.09 -1.18 18.48
N ASP A 113 -6.13 -0.36 18.88
CA ASP A 113 -6.16 1.08 18.66
C ASP A 113 -6.26 1.39 17.17
N ASP A 114 -6.91 2.49 16.82
CA ASP A 114 -7.20 2.84 15.43
C ASP A 114 -5.94 3.14 14.61
N HIS A 115 -4.90 3.73 15.22
CA HIS A 115 -3.60 3.93 14.56
C HIS A 115 -2.88 2.60 14.38
N THR A 116 -2.92 1.72 15.39
CA THR A 116 -2.30 0.40 15.33
C THR A 116 -2.87 -0.45 14.20
N ILE A 117 -4.21 -0.54 14.09
CA ILE A 117 -4.81 -1.33 13.00
C ILE A 117 -4.54 -0.71 11.62
N HIS A 118 -4.48 0.63 11.50
CA HIS A 118 -4.10 1.29 10.25
C HIS A 118 -2.68 0.88 9.82
N LEU A 119 -1.71 0.91 10.75
CA LEU A 119 -0.34 0.50 10.47
C LEU A 119 -0.24 -0.99 10.11
N LEU A 120 -1.07 -1.86 10.69
CA LEU A 120 -1.14 -3.28 10.27
C LEU A 120 -1.68 -3.43 8.85
N PHE A 121 -2.71 -2.68 8.45
CA PHE A 121 -3.19 -2.67 7.07
C PHE A 121 -2.09 -2.19 6.10
N SER A 122 -1.31 -1.18 6.48
CA SER A 122 -0.17 -0.72 5.70
C SER A 122 0.91 -1.79 5.61
N ALA A 123 1.33 -2.37 6.74
CA ALA A 123 2.32 -3.45 6.78
C ALA A 123 1.93 -4.64 5.89
N ASN A 124 0.64 -5.02 5.87
CA ASN A 124 0.13 -6.09 5.01
C ASN A 124 0.28 -5.80 3.52
N ARG A 125 0.23 -4.54 3.09
CA ARG A 125 0.54 -4.13 1.71
C ARG A 125 2.04 -4.11 1.45
N TRP A 126 2.83 -3.59 2.39
CA TRP A 126 4.28 -3.53 2.29
C TRP A 126 4.95 -4.91 2.20
N GLU A 127 4.50 -5.90 2.96
CA GLU A 127 5.04 -7.27 2.90
C GLU A 127 4.88 -7.91 1.50
N LYS A 128 3.91 -7.43 0.70
CA LYS A 128 3.65 -7.91 -0.66
C LYS A 128 4.29 -7.07 -1.77
N ARG A 129 4.75 -5.84 -1.45
CA ARG A 129 5.20 -4.87 -2.45
C ARG A 129 6.26 -5.41 -3.42
N SER A 130 7.30 -6.05 -2.90
CA SER A 130 8.40 -6.58 -3.73
C SER A 130 7.94 -7.72 -4.65
N MET A 131 7.03 -8.57 -4.17
CA MET A 131 6.45 -9.64 -4.98
C MET A 131 5.56 -9.08 -6.08
N MET A 132 4.71 -8.07 -5.78
CA MET A 132 3.89 -7.39 -6.78
C MET A 132 4.79 -6.78 -7.88
N GLU A 133 5.85 -6.08 -7.49
CA GLU A 133 6.78 -5.47 -8.45
C GLU A 133 7.45 -6.53 -9.35
N ALA A 134 7.90 -7.64 -8.78
CA ALA A 134 8.50 -8.73 -9.55
C ALA A 134 7.51 -9.34 -10.56
N LYS A 135 6.24 -9.58 -10.15
CA LYS A 135 5.18 -10.08 -11.02
C LYS A 135 4.88 -9.13 -12.18
N LEU A 136 4.73 -7.84 -11.88
CA LEU A 136 4.49 -6.82 -12.89
C LEU A 136 5.64 -6.73 -13.90
N LYS A 137 6.91 -6.76 -13.43
CA LYS A 137 8.10 -6.80 -14.30
C LYS A 137 8.16 -8.04 -15.17
N ALA A 138 7.66 -9.17 -14.68
CA ALA A 138 7.55 -10.41 -15.46
C ALA A 138 6.41 -10.39 -16.49
N GLY A 139 5.65 -9.29 -16.61
CA GLY A 139 4.54 -9.14 -17.55
C GLY A 139 3.18 -9.62 -17.04
N THR A 140 3.09 -10.03 -15.77
CA THR A 140 1.83 -10.45 -15.15
C THR A 140 1.03 -9.22 -14.72
N THR A 141 -0.19 -9.08 -15.22
CA THR A 141 -1.16 -8.07 -14.77
C THR A 141 -1.72 -8.45 -13.40
N LEU A 142 -1.80 -7.49 -12.49
CA LEU A 142 -2.40 -7.70 -11.17
C LEU A 142 -3.74 -6.96 -11.09
N ILE A 143 -4.81 -7.71 -10.86
CA ILE A 143 -6.14 -7.19 -10.49
C ILE A 143 -6.22 -7.25 -8.98
N VAL A 144 -6.44 -6.12 -8.33
CA VAL A 144 -6.36 -6.00 -6.87
C VAL A 144 -7.70 -5.52 -6.30
N ASP A 145 -8.33 -6.37 -5.47
CA ASP A 145 -9.53 -6.03 -4.70
C ASP A 145 -9.12 -5.29 -3.43
N ARG A 146 -9.26 -3.96 -3.42
CA ARG A 146 -8.80 -2.98 -2.41
C ARG A 146 -7.29 -2.80 -2.36
N TYR A 147 -6.86 -1.59 -2.04
CA TYR A 147 -5.45 -1.24 -1.89
C TYR A 147 -5.25 -0.13 -0.84
N SER A 148 -4.29 0.76 -1.05
CA SER A 148 -3.97 1.86 -0.14
C SER A 148 -5.15 2.80 0.11
N TYR A 149 -5.93 3.11 -0.91
CA TYR A 149 -7.06 4.03 -0.81
C TYR A 149 -8.14 3.55 0.17
N SER A 150 -8.45 2.24 0.17
CA SER A 150 -9.29 1.64 1.22
C SER A 150 -8.70 1.86 2.62
N GLY A 151 -7.39 1.61 2.80
CA GLY A 151 -6.73 1.80 4.10
C GLY A 151 -6.85 3.23 4.61
N VAL A 152 -6.59 4.20 3.74
CA VAL A 152 -6.69 5.62 4.07
C VAL A 152 -8.14 6.02 4.33
N ALA A 153 -9.10 5.68 3.43
CA ALA A 153 -10.50 6.07 3.56
C ALA A 153 -11.14 5.53 4.85
N PHE A 154 -10.94 4.24 5.16
CA PHE A 154 -11.54 3.60 6.33
C PHE A 154 -10.93 4.11 7.65
N SER A 155 -9.65 4.46 7.67
CA SER A 155 -9.01 5.01 8.86
C SER A 155 -9.38 6.48 9.07
N SER A 156 -9.43 7.27 8.01
CA SER A 156 -9.89 8.67 8.09
C SER A 156 -11.36 8.77 8.50
N ALA A 157 -12.21 7.82 8.12
CA ALA A 157 -13.61 7.76 8.55
C ALA A 157 -13.78 7.56 10.07
N LYS A 158 -12.73 7.10 10.77
CA LYS A 158 -12.67 7.01 12.24
C LYS A 158 -12.20 8.33 12.89
N GLY A 159 -11.81 9.33 12.11
CA GLY A 159 -11.31 10.62 12.59
C GLY A 159 -9.80 10.77 12.60
N ILE A 160 -9.04 9.80 12.05
CA ILE A 160 -7.58 9.95 11.89
C ILE A 160 -7.31 10.92 10.72
N ASP A 161 -6.32 11.78 10.90
CA ASP A 161 -5.88 12.69 9.85
C ASP A 161 -5.51 11.96 8.56
N ILE A 162 -5.99 12.47 7.42
CA ILE A 162 -5.83 11.80 6.13
C ILE A 162 -4.38 11.77 5.65
N GLU A 163 -3.59 12.80 5.96
CA GLU A 163 -2.18 12.86 5.59
C GLU A 163 -1.36 11.92 6.48
N TRP A 164 -1.72 11.80 7.77
CA TRP A 164 -1.15 10.78 8.63
C TRP A 164 -1.44 9.36 8.10
N CYS A 165 -2.66 9.11 7.62
CA CYS A 165 -3.02 7.81 7.03
C CYS A 165 -2.25 7.51 5.73
N LYS A 166 -1.93 8.53 4.92
CA LYS A 166 -1.10 8.36 3.71
C LYS A 166 0.38 8.11 4.00
N ALA A 167 0.90 8.68 5.09
CA ALA A 167 2.34 8.66 5.39
C ALA A 167 2.97 7.26 5.37
N PRO A 168 2.44 6.22 6.04
CA PRO A 168 3.00 4.86 5.99
C PRO A 168 2.82 4.16 4.64
N GLU A 169 2.09 4.73 3.70
CA GLU A 169 1.82 4.20 2.37
C GLU A 169 2.73 4.82 1.28
N ILE A 170 3.49 5.87 1.62
CA ILE A 170 4.40 6.55 0.69
C ILE A 170 5.44 5.56 0.17
N GLY A 171 5.52 5.42 -1.17
CA GLY A 171 6.47 4.53 -1.83
C GLY A 171 5.95 3.13 -2.16
N LEU A 172 4.70 2.80 -1.82
CA LEU A 172 4.00 1.67 -2.45
C LEU A 172 3.88 1.90 -3.96
N LEU A 173 3.67 0.83 -4.72
CA LEU A 173 3.43 0.94 -6.16
C LEU A 173 2.13 1.69 -6.42
N ALA A 174 2.17 2.72 -7.25
CA ALA A 174 0.96 3.40 -7.69
C ALA A 174 0.23 2.55 -8.74
N PRO A 175 -1.10 2.40 -8.63
CA PRO A 175 -1.89 1.72 -9.64
C PRO A 175 -1.80 2.41 -11.01
N ASP A 176 -1.86 1.62 -12.07
CA ASP A 176 -2.00 2.13 -13.43
C ASP A 176 -3.41 2.66 -13.69
N SER A 177 -4.38 2.09 -13.00
CA SER A 177 -5.77 2.54 -12.98
C SER A 177 -6.44 2.21 -11.65
N VAL A 178 -7.19 3.17 -11.12
CA VAL A 178 -8.08 2.98 -9.98
C VAL A 178 -9.51 2.98 -10.52
N LEU A 179 -10.21 1.86 -10.33
CA LEU A 179 -11.59 1.64 -10.74
C LEU A 179 -12.48 1.75 -9.50
N TYR A 180 -13.11 2.88 -9.32
CA TYR A 180 -13.97 3.11 -8.16
C TYR A 180 -15.42 2.71 -8.49
N LEU A 181 -15.92 1.68 -7.82
CA LEU A 181 -17.30 1.22 -7.93
C LEU A 181 -18.17 2.06 -7.02
N ASP A 182 -18.79 3.09 -7.59
CA ASP A 182 -19.62 4.06 -6.88
C ASP A 182 -21.04 3.52 -6.67
N ILE A 183 -21.48 3.50 -5.42
CA ILE A 183 -22.81 3.06 -5.01
C ILE A 183 -23.23 3.81 -3.76
N PRO A 184 -24.48 4.29 -3.64
CA PRO A 184 -25.00 4.81 -2.37
C PRO A 184 -24.87 3.77 -1.26
N PRO A 185 -24.39 4.17 -0.05
CA PRO A 185 -24.23 3.25 1.08
C PRO A 185 -25.51 2.47 1.42
N GLU A 186 -26.68 3.10 1.24
CA GLU A 186 -27.98 2.49 1.44
C GLU A 186 -28.22 1.31 0.50
N LYS A 187 -27.95 1.50 -0.79
CA LYS A 187 -28.09 0.44 -1.80
C LYS A 187 -27.06 -0.69 -1.61
N ALA A 188 -25.86 -0.35 -1.13
CA ALA A 188 -24.86 -1.36 -0.76
C ALA A 188 -25.32 -2.20 0.43
N ALA A 189 -25.95 -1.59 1.44
CA ALA A 189 -26.48 -2.26 2.61
C ALA A 189 -27.66 -3.21 2.30
N GLU A 190 -28.42 -2.96 1.24
CA GLU A 190 -29.51 -3.85 0.79
C GLU A 190 -28.98 -5.16 0.19
N ARG A 191 -27.68 -5.22 -0.18
CA ARG A 191 -27.08 -6.44 -0.74
C ARG A 191 -26.80 -7.47 0.36
N GLY A 192 -27.03 -8.75 0.03
CA GLY A 192 -26.97 -9.84 1.02
C GLY A 192 -25.67 -9.96 1.79
N GLY A 193 -25.75 -10.35 3.07
CA GLY A 193 -24.61 -10.57 3.97
C GLY A 193 -24.01 -9.31 4.59
N TYR A 194 -24.69 -8.16 4.53
CA TYR A 194 -24.27 -6.93 5.18
C TYR A 194 -24.38 -7.04 6.71
N GLY A 195 -23.43 -6.45 7.44
CA GLY A 195 -23.40 -6.42 8.91
C GLY A 195 -22.57 -7.54 9.56
N GLY A 196 -21.91 -8.39 8.78
CA GLY A 196 -21.08 -9.49 9.31
C GLY A 196 -19.69 -9.06 9.81
N GLU A 197 -19.13 -7.98 9.29
CA GLU A 197 -17.81 -7.46 9.69
C GLU A 197 -17.93 -6.10 10.40
N ARG A 198 -16.89 -5.75 11.17
CA ARG A 198 -16.80 -4.55 12.03
C ARG A 198 -17.22 -3.25 11.35
N TYR A 199 -16.90 -3.10 10.08
CA TYR A 199 -17.11 -1.85 9.33
C TYR A 199 -18.42 -1.81 8.54
N GLU A 200 -19.16 -2.91 8.49
CA GLU A 200 -20.43 -3.00 7.76
C GLU A 200 -21.58 -2.35 8.57
N HIS A 201 -21.46 -1.06 8.88
CA HIS A 201 -22.48 -0.23 9.50
C HIS A 201 -22.75 1.01 8.63
N LEU A 202 -24.02 1.28 8.35
CA LEU A 202 -24.44 2.30 7.38
C LEU A 202 -23.83 3.69 7.67
N GLU A 203 -23.89 4.15 8.93
CA GLU A 203 -23.31 5.43 9.32
C GLU A 203 -21.78 5.50 9.09
N PHE A 204 -21.08 4.40 9.34
CA PHE A 204 -19.66 4.34 9.09
C PHE A 204 -19.37 4.31 7.58
N GLN A 205 -20.11 3.56 6.79
CA GLN A 205 -19.96 3.50 5.33
C GLN A 205 -20.26 4.87 4.66
N ARG A 206 -21.17 5.67 5.20
CA ARG A 206 -21.38 7.06 4.76
C ARG A 206 -20.12 7.92 4.95
N LYS A 207 -19.46 7.82 6.11
CA LYS A 207 -18.20 8.52 6.38
C LYS A 207 -17.08 8.02 5.45
N VAL A 208 -17.00 6.72 5.22
CA VAL A 208 -16.03 6.13 4.27
C VAL A 208 -16.25 6.66 2.85
N ALA A 209 -17.51 6.76 2.40
CA ALA A 209 -17.84 7.34 1.09
C ALA A 209 -17.33 8.79 0.98
N GLN A 210 -17.53 9.62 2.02
CA GLN A 210 -17.01 10.99 2.07
C GLN A 210 -15.46 11.01 1.99
N CYS A 211 -14.77 10.11 2.71
CA CYS A 211 -13.32 10.02 2.65
C CYS A 211 -12.82 9.62 1.25
N TYR A 212 -13.49 8.70 0.57
CA TYR A 212 -13.17 8.38 -0.82
C TYR A 212 -13.34 9.59 -1.76
N GLN A 213 -14.36 10.42 -1.56
CA GLN A 213 -14.54 11.67 -2.34
C GLN A 213 -13.34 12.61 -2.17
N MET A 214 -12.78 12.72 -0.96
CA MET A 214 -11.59 13.55 -0.70
C MET A 214 -10.31 12.96 -1.31
N LEU A 215 -10.21 11.64 -1.46
CA LEU A 215 -9.06 10.96 -2.03
C LEU A 215 -9.07 10.92 -3.56
N ARG A 216 -10.24 11.10 -4.16
CA ARG A 216 -10.45 10.96 -5.59
C ARG A 216 -9.75 12.07 -6.36
N ASP A 217 -8.98 11.69 -7.36
CA ASP A 217 -8.38 12.59 -8.34
C ASP A 217 -8.86 12.29 -9.77
N SER A 218 -8.39 13.06 -10.74
CA SER A 218 -8.80 12.93 -12.15
C SER A 218 -8.34 11.61 -12.82
N SER A 219 -7.42 10.86 -12.22
CA SER A 219 -6.93 9.59 -12.75
C SER A 219 -7.89 8.43 -12.47
N TRP A 220 -8.78 8.57 -11.48
CA TRP A 220 -9.74 7.53 -11.13
C TRP A 220 -10.82 7.38 -12.20
N LYS A 221 -11.21 6.13 -12.46
CA LYS A 221 -12.35 5.80 -13.29
C LYS A 221 -13.54 5.46 -12.38
N ILE A 222 -14.55 6.31 -12.43
CA ILE A 222 -15.75 6.18 -11.59
C ILE A 222 -16.78 5.38 -12.38
N ILE A 223 -17.21 4.27 -11.81
CA ILE A 223 -18.17 3.33 -12.42
C ILE A 223 -19.42 3.28 -11.54
N ASP A 224 -20.57 3.60 -12.10
CA ASP A 224 -21.86 3.45 -11.42
C ASP A 224 -22.15 1.96 -11.16
N ALA A 225 -21.98 1.54 -9.91
CA ALA A 225 -22.23 0.16 -9.49
C ALA A 225 -23.70 -0.12 -9.16
N CYS A 226 -24.63 0.82 -9.43
CA CYS A 226 -26.07 0.58 -9.41
C CYS A 226 -26.57 -0.08 -10.70
N GLN A 227 -25.77 -0.07 -11.75
CA GLN A 227 -26.07 -0.74 -13.03
C GLN A 227 -26.08 -2.27 -12.89
N SER A 228 -26.46 -2.97 -13.95
CA SER A 228 -26.37 -4.42 -13.99
C SER A 228 -24.91 -4.90 -13.87
N ILE A 229 -24.71 -6.12 -13.37
CA ILE A 229 -23.36 -6.70 -13.23
C ILE A 229 -22.65 -6.73 -14.59
N GLU A 230 -23.40 -7.00 -15.65
CA GLU A 230 -22.94 -7.12 -17.03
C GLU A 230 -22.52 -5.77 -17.62
N ASP A 231 -23.28 -4.70 -17.35
CA ASP A 231 -22.94 -3.34 -17.83
C ASP A 231 -21.71 -2.79 -17.13
N VAL A 232 -21.59 -3.03 -15.80
CA VAL A 232 -20.37 -2.68 -15.04
C VAL A 232 -19.19 -3.47 -15.60
N GLU A 233 -19.32 -4.78 -15.79
CA GLU A 233 -18.26 -5.63 -16.34
C GLU A 233 -17.78 -5.15 -17.71
N LYS A 234 -18.71 -4.79 -18.61
CA LYS A 234 -18.37 -4.28 -19.94
C LYS A 234 -17.50 -3.04 -19.88
N GLN A 235 -17.88 -2.04 -19.06
CA GLN A 235 -17.10 -0.81 -18.87
C GLN A 235 -15.71 -1.11 -18.30
N LEU A 236 -15.63 -1.99 -17.30
CA LEU A 236 -14.37 -2.37 -16.67
C LEU A 236 -13.43 -3.07 -17.66
N LYS A 237 -13.93 -3.97 -18.51
CA LYS A 237 -13.16 -4.68 -19.53
C LYS A 237 -12.48 -3.72 -20.51
N GLU A 238 -13.19 -2.72 -21.01
CA GLU A 238 -12.67 -1.72 -21.93
C GLU A 238 -11.52 -0.94 -21.29
N ILE A 239 -11.73 -0.39 -20.08
CA ILE A 239 -10.71 0.39 -19.37
C ILE A 239 -9.46 -0.45 -19.04
N VAL A 240 -9.66 -1.68 -18.56
CA VAL A 240 -8.55 -2.54 -18.16
C VAL A 240 -7.70 -2.96 -19.36
N LEU A 241 -8.32 -3.28 -20.48
CA LEU A 241 -7.60 -3.68 -21.69
C LEU A 241 -6.72 -2.54 -22.23
N ASP A 242 -7.20 -1.30 -22.18
CA ASP A 242 -6.41 -0.12 -22.54
C ASP A 242 -5.18 0.04 -21.63
N GLN A 243 -5.35 -0.15 -20.32
CA GLN A 243 -4.22 -0.07 -19.37
C GLN A 243 -3.21 -1.20 -19.58
N VAL A 244 -3.66 -2.44 -19.77
CA VAL A 244 -2.80 -3.58 -20.09
C VAL A 244 -1.98 -3.29 -21.34
N THR A 245 -2.62 -2.75 -22.37
CA THR A 245 -1.96 -2.39 -23.64
C THR A 245 -0.92 -1.29 -23.43
N ALA A 246 -1.24 -0.25 -22.67
CA ALA A 246 -0.33 0.84 -22.36
C ALA A 246 0.92 0.36 -21.59
N CYS A 247 0.73 -0.52 -20.59
CA CYS A 247 1.83 -1.08 -19.81
C CYS A 247 2.73 -1.99 -20.66
N LYS A 248 2.16 -2.79 -21.56
CA LYS A 248 2.93 -3.58 -22.53
C LYS A 248 3.77 -2.71 -23.48
N LYS A 249 3.33 -1.48 -23.74
CA LYS A 249 4.09 -0.49 -24.54
C LYS A 249 5.15 0.27 -23.73
N GLY A 250 5.37 -0.10 -22.45
CA GLY A 250 6.45 0.46 -21.63
C GLY A 250 6.05 1.64 -20.75
N LYS A 251 4.81 1.71 -20.29
CA LYS A 251 4.44 2.69 -19.26
C LYS A 251 5.30 2.47 -17.99
N PRO A 252 6.02 3.49 -17.48
CA PRO A 252 6.89 3.33 -16.32
C PRO A 252 6.08 3.07 -15.03
N PHE A 253 6.75 2.52 -14.00
CA PHE A 253 6.20 2.50 -12.66
C PHE A 253 6.17 3.90 -12.06
N SER A 254 5.18 4.15 -11.23
CA SER A 254 5.12 5.30 -10.33
C SER A 254 4.94 4.83 -8.89
N LEU A 255 5.23 5.71 -7.94
CA LEU A 255 5.07 5.44 -6.53
C LEU A 255 3.87 6.20 -5.99
N LEU A 256 3.14 5.53 -5.12
CA LEU A 256 1.94 6.07 -4.49
C LEU A 256 2.32 7.15 -3.46
N TRP A 257 1.54 8.21 -3.40
CA TRP A 257 1.69 9.32 -2.45
C TRP A 257 3.07 10.00 -2.45
N SER A 258 3.90 9.78 -3.49
CA SER A 258 5.16 10.50 -3.64
C SER A 258 4.89 11.98 -3.91
N CYS A 259 5.47 12.85 -3.09
CA CYS A 259 5.44 14.29 -3.35
C CYS A 259 6.21 14.58 -4.63
N ASP A 260 5.60 15.31 -5.58
CA ASP A 260 6.37 16.00 -6.59
C ASP A 260 7.34 16.96 -5.90
N SER A 261 8.58 17.01 -6.41
CA SER A 261 9.71 17.75 -5.82
C SER A 261 9.44 19.23 -5.49
N ARG A 262 8.29 19.77 -5.90
CA ARG A 262 7.81 21.13 -5.59
C ARG A 262 7.11 21.25 -4.25
N ASP A 263 6.52 20.18 -3.73
CA ASP A 263 5.83 20.17 -2.43
C ASP A 263 6.74 19.74 -1.26
N CYS A 264 7.86 19.06 -1.56
CA CYS A 264 8.84 18.67 -0.55
C CYS A 264 9.45 19.86 0.24
N LEU A 265 9.43 21.07 -0.32
CA LEU A 265 9.89 22.28 0.37
C LEU A 265 8.98 22.73 1.52
N LYS A 266 7.70 22.34 1.50
CA LYS A 266 6.76 22.61 2.61
C LYS A 266 6.90 21.64 3.79
N TYR A 267 7.34 20.42 3.55
CA TYR A 267 7.48 19.37 4.56
C TYR A 267 8.94 18.97 4.87
N GLY A 268 9.91 19.69 4.31
CA GLY A 268 11.35 19.44 4.47
C GLY A 268 11.88 19.45 5.92
N ARG A 269 11.11 19.94 6.90
CA ARG A 269 11.47 19.86 8.32
C ARG A 269 11.26 18.50 8.96
N LEU A 270 10.41 17.63 8.39
CA LEU A 270 10.18 16.28 8.93
C LEU A 270 11.26 15.27 8.49
N ALA A 271 11.80 15.42 7.29
CA ALA A 271 12.89 14.56 6.79
C ALA A 271 14.23 14.82 7.52
N GLU A 272 14.49 16.05 7.98
CA GLU A 272 15.65 16.35 8.84
C GLU A 272 15.48 15.79 10.24
N PHE A 273 14.26 15.72 10.77
CA PHE A 273 14.00 15.17 12.11
C PHE A 273 14.25 13.66 12.19
N VAL A 274 13.97 12.92 11.12
CA VAL A 274 14.26 11.47 11.04
C VAL A 274 15.76 11.19 10.87
N LYS A 275 16.51 12.06 10.18
CA LYS A 275 18.00 11.95 10.11
C LYS A 275 18.71 12.25 11.43
N PHE A 276 18.04 12.91 12.36
CA PHE A 276 18.61 13.23 13.68
C PHE A 276 18.34 12.11 14.71
N LEU A 277 17.45 11.16 14.41
CA LEU A 277 17.07 10.03 15.28
C LEU A 277 17.70 8.68 14.86
N LEU A 278 18.44 8.64 13.76
CA LEU A 278 19.26 7.51 13.31
C LEU A 278 20.75 7.85 13.42
#